data_93459c4afc885a2f897622fa41174284
#
_entry.id   93459c4afc885a2f897622fa41174284
#
_cell.length_a   1.000
_cell.length_b   1.000
_cell.length_c   1.000
_cell.angle_alpha   90.00
_cell.angle_beta   90.00
_cell.angle_gamma   90.00
#
_symmetry.space_group_name_H-M   'P 1'
#
loop_
_entity.id
_entity.type
_entity.pdbx_description
1 polymer ?
#
loop_
_entity_poly.entity_id
_entity_poly.type
_entity_poly.pdbx_seq_one_letter_code
_entity_poly.pdbx_strand_id
1 'polypeptide(L)'
;MKELIAIQSTLNAPKGQYNAFGKYKYRSCEDILGAVKPLLNKFGCTLTISDDVVMVGTRIYIKATATITNSAGEKEVTTAFAREEESKKGMDGSQVTGAASSYARKYALNGLFAIDDTKDADTLNTSPQYTQQPAQSPAPSHDDIDQREILEAYAKPAIGQARTKEELARIYNDYAILQTNSDFLSALTARRKTLGIKNSNEK
;
A
#
# COMPACT_ATOMS: atom_id res chain seq x y z
N MET A 1 -10.56 17.06 22.67
CA MET A 1 -9.48 16.23 23.29
C MET A 1 -8.14 16.94 23.18
N LYS A 2 -7.53 17.32 24.32
CA LYS A 2 -6.25 18.06 24.36
C LYS A 2 -5.07 17.20 23.87
N GLU A 3 -5.10 15.93 24.18
CA GLU A 3 -4.07 14.95 23.81
C GLU A 3 -3.97 14.80 22.30
N LEU A 4 -5.10 14.78 21.57
CA LEU A 4 -5.10 14.72 20.12
C LEU A 4 -4.45 15.95 19.49
N ILE A 5 -4.74 17.15 20.02
CA ILE A 5 -4.09 18.39 19.57
C ILE A 5 -2.56 18.29 19.76
N ALA A 6 -2.11 17.77 20.91
CA ALA A 6 -0.68 17.60 21.19
C ALA A 6 -0.05 16.55 20.27
N ILE A 7 -0.76 15.46 19.96
CA ILE A 7 -0.30 14.43 19.03
C ILE A 7 -0.20 15.01 17.62
N GLN A 8 -1.25 15.67 17.12
CA GLN A 8 -1.26 16.27 15.77
C GLN A 8 -0.13 17.28 15.57
N SER A 9 0.16 18.11 16.59
CA SER A 9 1.23 19.11 16.51
C SER A 9 2.64 18.52 16.60
N THR A 10 2.79 17.32 17.16
CA THR A 10 4.11 16.69 17.42
C THR A 10 4.42 15.58 16.43
N LEU A 11 3.38 14.94 15.85
CA LEU A 11 3.54 13.79 14.99
C LEU A 11 4.32 14.14 13.73
N ASN A 12 5.43 13.45 13.54
CA ASN A 12 6.20 13.49 12.31
C ASN A 12 6.22 12.09 11.69
N ALA A 13 5.48 11.90 10.61
CA ALA A 13 5.40 10.66 9.85
C ALA A 13 5.86 10.93 8.40
N PRO A 14 7.18 11.05 8.16
CA PRO A 14 7.70 11.40 6.84
C PRO A 14 7.42 10.30 5.81
N LYS A 15 7.39 10.67 4.52
CA LYS A 15 7.34 9.71 3.41
C LYS A 15 8.70 9.03 3.27
N GLY A 16 8.94 7.97 4.07
CA GLY A 16 10.20 7.22 4.14
C GLY A 16 10.32 6.14 3.07
N GLN A 17 9.19 5.64 2.57
CA GLN A 17 9.16 4.62 1.52
C GLN A 17 9.39 5.27 0.15
N TYR A 18 10.03 4.54 -0.76
CA TYR A 18 10.24 4.99 -2.13
C TYR A 18 9.66 3.98 -3.13
N ASN A 19 8.73 4.43 -3.94
CA ASN A 19 8.21 3.65 -5.05
C ASN A 19 9.12 3.88 -6.27
N ALA A 20 9.91 2.86 -6.60
CA ALA A 20 10.87 2.93 -7.71
C ALA A 20 10.18 3.04 -9.08
N PHE A 21 8.98 2.49 -9.22
CA PHE A 21 8.21 2.52 -10.46
C PHE A 21 7.58 3.90 -10.70
N GLY A 22 6.85 4.43 -9.71
CA GLY A 22 6.23 5.75 -9.79
C GLY A 22 7.20 6.91 -9.50
N LYS A 23 8.45 6.62 -9.10
CA LYS A 23 9.48 7.60 -8.76
C LYS A 23 9.04 8.64 -7.73
N TYR A 24 8.24 8.21 -6.74
CA TYR A 24 7.77 9.08 -5.66
C TYR A 24 8.01 8.45 -4.28
N LYS A 25 8.08 9.31 -3.26
CA LYS A 25 8.12 8.89 -1.86
C LYS A 25 6.70 8.81 -1.31
N TYR A 26 6.42 7.77 -0.54
CA TYR A 26 5.14 7.58 0.14
C TYR A 26 5.36 7.12 1.59
N ARG A 27 4.29 7.06 2.36
CA ARG A 27 4.23 6.42 3.69
C ARG A 27 3.14 5.37 3.69
N SER A 28 3.41 4.26 4.37
CA SER A 28 2.44 3.20 4.59
C SER A 28 1.57 3.47 5.84
N CYS A 29 0.53 2.66 6.03
CA CYS A 29 -0.24 2.66 7.26
C CYS A 29 0.65 2.34 8.47
N GLU A 30 1.58 1.40 8.31
CA GLU A 30 2.53 0.95 9.31
C GLU A 30 3.51 2.06 9.72
N ASP A 31 3.97 2.89 8.79
CA ASP A 31 4.83 4.03 9.08
C ASP A 31 4.11 5.04 9.99
N ILE A 32 2.83 5.30 9.72
CA ILE A 32 2.01 6.18 10.57
C ILE A 32 1.84 5.58 11.96
N LEU A 33 1.49 4.30 12.03
CA LEU A 33 1.33 3.58 13.30
C LEU A 33 2.63 3.55 14.10
N GLY A 34 3.77 3.33 13.43
CA GLY A 34 5.08 3.37 14.06
C GLY A 34 5.41 4.74 14.65
N ALA A 35 5.12 5.82 13.91
CA ALA A 35 5.36 7.18 14.35
C ALA A 35 4.43 7.63 15.48
N VAL A 36 3.18 7.20 15.49
CA VAL A 36 2.20 7.65 16.49
C VAL A 36 2.29 6.89 17.82
N LYS A 37 2.70 5.60 17.83
CA LYS A 37 2.75 4.77 19.05
C LYS A 37 3.50 5.41 20.23
N PRO A 38 4.70 6.02 20.05
CA PRO A 38 5.38 6.68 21.15
C PRO A 38 4.58 7.86 21.72
N LEU A 39 3.87 8.60 20.87
CA LEU A 39 3.04 9.74 21.26
C LEU A 39 1.78 9.29 21.99
N LEU A 40 1.13 8.21 21.55
CA LEU A 40 0.00 7.61 22.25
C LEU A 40 0.39 7.21 23.66
N ASN A 41 1.53 6.56 23.84
CA ASN A 41 2.05 6.21 25.16
C ASN A 41 2.34 7.46 25.99
N LYS A 42 3.01 8.47 25.41
CA LYS A 42 3.36 9.71 26.11
C LYS A 42 2.14 10.47 26.62
N PHE A 43 1.06 10.50 25.85
CA PHE A 43 -0.17 11.24 26.19
C PHE A 43 -1.27 10.37 26.80
N GLY A 44 -1.00 9.09 27.10
CA GLY A 44 -1.95 8.19 27.75
C GLY A 44 -3.17 7.90 26.89
N CYS A 45 -3.01 7.79 25.57
CA CYS A 45 -4.09 7.51 24.65
C CYS A 45 -4.00 6.09 24.08
N THR A 46 -5.15 5.53 23.73
CA THR A 46 -5.27 4.31 22.94
C THR A 46 -5.76 4.63 21.55
N LEU A 47 -5.30 3.87 20.56
CA LEU A 47 -5.77 3.92 19.19
C LEU A 47 -6.30 2.56 18.77
N THR A 48 -7.52 2.50 18.30
CA THR A 48 -8.13 1.31 17.70
C THR A 48 -8.52 1.60 16.26
N ILE A 49 -8.39 0.58 15.40
CA ILE A 49 -8.82 0.66 14.00
C ILE A 49 -9.67 -0.57 13.72
N SER A 50 -10.86 -0.37 13.18
CA SER A 50 -11.75 -1.43 12.71
C SER A 50 -12.12 -1.20 11.25
N ASP A 51 -12.43 -2.28 10.56
CA ASP A 51 -12.89 -2.25 9.19
C ASP A 51 -14.30 -2.82 9.08
N ASP A 52 -15.12 -2.18 8.24
CA ASP A 52 -16.44 -2.66 7.84
C ASP A 52 -16.48 -2.78 6.32
N VAL A 53 -17.25 -3.73 5.81
CA VAL A 53 -17.55 -3.86 4.38
C VAL A 53 -18.83 -3.09 4.08
N VAL A 54 -18.78 -2.15 3.16
CA VAL A 54 -19.91 -1.29 2.79
C VAL A 54 -20.17 -1.39 1.29
N MET A 55 -21.42 -1.66 0.94
CA MET A 55 -21.86 -1.66 -0.46
C MET A 55 -22.56 -0.36 -0.80
N VAL A 56 -22.09 0.33 -1.85
CA VAL A 56 -22.69 1.55 -2.39
C VAL A 56 -23.07 1.30 -3.86
N GLY A 57 -24.36 1.20 -4.11
CA GLY A 57 -24.85 0.70 -5.40
C GLY A 57 -24.40 -0.75 -5.62
N THR A 58 -23.65 -1.00 -6.67
CA THR A 58 -23.05 -2.33 -6.99
C THR A 58 -21.58 -2.44 -6.58
N ARG A 59 -21.02 -1.41 -5.90
CA ARG A 59 -19.60 -1.35 -5.58
C ARG A 59 -19.36 -1.64 -4.11
N ILE A 60 -18.32 -2.42 -3.83
CA ILE A 60 -17.88 -2.75 -2.48
C ILE A 60 -16.76 -1.78 -2.06
N TYR A 61 -16.86 -1.31 -0.82
CA TYR A 61 -15.85 -0.47 -0.17
C TYR A 61 -15.48 -1.06 1.18
N ILE A 62 -14.21 -0.97 1.52
CA ILE A 62 -13.77 -1.14 2.89
C ILE A 62 -13.81 0.24 3.56
N LYS A 63 -14.57 0.33 4.66
CA LYS A 63 -14.65 1.50 5.52
C LYS A 63 -13.76 1.26 6.74
N ALA A 64 -12.67 1.99 6.86
CA ALA A 64 -11.86 1.98 8.09
C ALA A 64 -12.36 3.06 9.05
N THR A 65 -12.41 2.71 10.33
CA THR A 65 -12.74 3.61 11.44
C THR A 65 -11.57 3.65 12.41
N ALA A 66 -10.89 4.78 12.50
CA ALA A 66 -9.82 5.04 13.47
C ALA A 66 -10.39 5.81 14.65
N THR A 67 -10.21 5.29 15.87
CA THR A 67 -10.70 5.88 17.12
C THR A 67 -9.54 6.07 18.08
N ILE A 68 -9.29 7.31 18.51
CA ILE A 68 -8.40 7.62 19.62
C ILE A 68 -9.23 7.85 20.89
N THR A 69 -8.76 7.29 22.01
CA THR A 69 -9.42 7.42 23.32
C THR A 69 -8.38 7.86 24.33
N ASN A 70 -8.62 8.92 25.11
CA ASN A 70 -7.74 9.36 26.18
C ASN A 70 -8.08 8.64 27.51
N SER A 71 -7.29 8.90 28.56
CA SER A 71 -7.46 8.32 29.87
C SER A 71 -8.76 8.71 30.57
N ALA A 72 -9.41 9.82 30.17
CA ALA A 72 -10.71 10.24 30.66
C ALA A 72 -11.89 9.57 29.91
N GLY A 73 -11.61 8.77 28.89
CA GLY A 73 -12.63 8.10 28.08
C GLY A 73 -13.21 8.96 26.95
N GLU A 74 -12.67 10.18 26.75
CA GLU A 74 -13.05 11.00 25.59
C GLU A 74 -12.55 10.36 24.30
N LYS A 75 -13.36 10.43 23.25
CA LYS A 75 -13.09 9.77 21.96
C LYS A 75 -13.18 10.77 20.80
N GLU A 76 -12.25 10.61 19.87
CA GLU A 76 -12.34 11.22 18.54
C GLU A 76 -12.27 10.12 17.48
N VAL A 77 -13.08 10.26 16.45
CA VAL A 77 -13.29 9.21 15.44
C VAL A 77 -13.16 9.81 14.05
N THR A 78 -12.42 9.13 13.20
CA THR A 78 -12.35 9.45 11.77
C THR A 78 -12.58 8.20 10.95
N THR A 79 -13.30 8.33 9.84
CA THR A 79 -13.55 7.23 8.91
C THR A 79 -13.03 7.56 7.53
N ALA A 80 -12.56 6.55 6.81
CA ALA A 80 -12.22 6.66 5.41
C ALA A 80 -12.65 5.40 4.65
N PHE A 81 -12.71 5.51 3.35
CA PHE A 81 -13.14 4.44 2.47
C PHE A 81 -12.08 4.15 1.42
N ALA A 82 -11.93 2.90 1.06
CA ALA A 82 -11.22 2.47 -0.13
C ALA A 82 -12.10 1.50 -0.91
N ARG A 83 -12.16 1.67 -2.23
CA ARG A 83 -12.92 0.77 -3.08
C ARG A 83 -12.22 -0.58 -3.15
N GLU A 84 -12.99 -1.64 -3.00
CA GLU A 84 -12.54 -3.00 -3.29
C GLU A 84 -12.82 -3.32 -4.75
N GLU A 85 -11.83 -3.78 -5.49
CA GLU A 85 -12.03 -4.28 -6.85
C GLU A 85 -12.65 -5.67 -6.83
N GLU A 86 -13.56 -5.96 -7.75
CA GLU A 86 -14.23 -7.28 -7.83
C GLU A 86 -13.25 -8.41 -8.12
N SER A 87 -12.26 -8.13 -8.95
CA SER A 87 -11.19 -9.07 -9.26
C SER A 87 -9.94 -8.32 -9.69
N LYS A 88 -8.78 -8.81 -9.30
CA LYS A 88 -7.52 -8.27 -9.71
C LYS A 88 -6.57 -9.38 -10.14
N LYS A 89 -6.05 -9.24 -11.36
CA LYS A 89 -5.11 -10.22 -11.91
C LYS A 89 -3.89 -10.38 -11.00
N GLY A 90 -3.65 -11.61 -10.54
CA GLY A 90 -2.52 -11.94 -9.68
C GLY A 90 -2.78 -11.77 -8.18
N MET A 91 -4.02 -11.45 -7.77
CA MET A 91 -4.44 -11.40 -6.37
C MET A 91 -5.60 -12.37 -6.13
N ASP A 92 -5.61 -13.05 -4.99
CA ASP A 92 -6.80 -13.72 -4.49
C ASP A 92 -7.75 -12.71 -3.80
N GLY A 93 -9.00 -13.13 -3.53
CA GLY A 93 -10.00 -12.25 -2.93
C GLY A 93 -9.57 -11.68 -1.59
N SER A 94 -8.87 -12.45 -0.75
CA SER A 94 -8.37 -11.97 0.55
C SER A 94 -7.30 -10.90 0.41
N GLN A 95 -6.45 -11.03 -0.61
CA GLN A 95 -5.42 -10.02 -0.92
C GLN A 95 -6.04 -8.73 -1.43
N VAL A 96 -7.09 -8.81 -2.26
CA VAL A 96 -7.83 -7.64 -2.76
C VAL A 96 -8.45 -6.86 -1.60
N THR A 97 -9.17 -7.56 -0.71
CA THR A 97 -9.74 -6.97 0.50
C THR A 97 -8.67 -6.38 1.41
N GLY A 98 -7.57 -7.10 1.63
CA GLY A 98 -6.45 -6.64 2.46
C GLY A 98 -5.79 -5.36 1.93
N ALA A 99 -5.65 -5.24 0.61
CA ALA A 99 -5.14 -4.03 -0.03
C ALA A 99 -6.09 -2.85 0.21
N ALA A 100 -7.40 -3.01 -0.06
CA ALA A 100 -8.39 -1.97 0.18
C ALA A 100 -8.43 -1.55 1.68
N SER A 101 -8.33 -2.52 2.61
CA SER A 101 -8.22 -2.26 4.04
C SER A 101 -7.02 -1.38 4.38
N SER A 102 -5.82 -1.70 3.88
CA SER A 102 -4.61 -0.91 4.14
C SER A 102 -4.74 0.54 3.69
N TYR A 103 -5.38 0.78 2.54
CA TYR A 103 -5.66 2.13 2.05
C TYR A 103 -6.68 2.86 2.92
N ALA A 104 -7.81 2.23 3.21
CA ALA A 104 -8.85 2.84 4.05
C ALA A 104 -8.30 3.25 5.42
N ARG A 105 -7.50 2.38 6.05
CA ARG A 105 -6.83 2.64 7.34
C ARG A 105 -5.84 3.80 7.25
N LYS A 106 -5.02 3.85 6.21
CA LYS A 106 -4.09 4.96 5.98
C LYS A 106 -4.81 6.30 5.90
N TYR A 107 -5.88 6.38 5.12
CA TYR A 107 -6.67 7.61 4.97
C TYR A 107 -7.42 7.99 6.26
N ALA A 108 -7.93 7.02 7.01
CA ALA A 108 -8.55 7.28 8.31
C ALA A 108 -7.53 7.86 9.31
N LEU A 109 -6.30 7.33 9.35
CA LEU A 109 -5.23 7.85 10.18
C LEU A 109 -4.75 9.23 9.72
N ASN A 110 -4.64 9.47 8.42
CA ASN A 110 -4.29 10.79 7.89
C ASN A 110 -5.31 11.85 8.35
N GLY A 111 -6.61 11.53 8.26
CA GLY A 111 -7.64 12.44 8.74
C GLY A 111 -7.64 12.64 10.25
N LEU A 112 -7.46 11.56 11.03
CA LEU A 112 -7.44 11.64 12.50
C LEU A 112 -6.27 12.48 13.02
N PHE A 113 -5.09 12.31 12.43
CA PHE A 113 -3.86 12.97 12.90
C PHE A 113 -3.51 14.22 12.10
N ALA A 114 -4.39 14.71 11.22
CA ALA A 114 -4.18 15.89 10.38
C ALA A 114 -2.85 15.80 9.59
N ILE A 115 -2.56 14.61 9.05
CA ILE A 115 -1.34 14.38 8.26
C ILE A 115 -1.58 14.92 6.86
N ASP A 116 -0.77 15.91 6.45
CA ASP A 116 -0.82 16.44 5.10
C ASP A 116 -0.16 15.47 4.11
N ASP A 117 -0.95 14.94 3.19
CA ASP A 117 -0.49 14.02 2.13
C ASP A 117 -0.50 14.67 0.75
N THR A 118 -1.05 15.88 0.65
CA THR A 118 -1.30 16.49 -0.64
C THR A 118 -0.06 17.16 -1.25
N LYS A 119 0.45 16.56 -2.32
CA LYS A 119 0.67 17.38 -3.52
C LYS A 119 -0.70 17.56 -4.12
N ASP A 120 -1.25 18.77 -4.02
CA ASP A 120 -2.50 19.12 -4.67
C ASP A 120 -2.47 18.67 -6.12
N ALA A 121 -3.48 17.93 -6.58
CA ALA A 121 -3.63 17.60 -7.99
C ALA A 121 -3.65 18.87 -8.85
N ASP A 122 -4.03 20.01 -8.28
CA ASP A 122 -4.01 21.33 -8.91
C ASP A 122 -2.58 21.85 -9.18
N THR A 123 -1.56 21.41 -8.43
CA THR A 123 -0.15 21.77 -8.74
C THR A 123 0.42 21.04 -9.95
N LEU A 124 -0.29 20.01 -10.45
CA LEU A 124 0.06 19.35 -11.71
C LEU A 124 -0.47 20.07 -12.96
N ASN A 125 -1.34 21.07 -12.79
CA ASN A 125 -1.97 21.84 -13.87
C ASN A 125 -1.24 23.13 -14.25
N THR A 126 -0.01 23.36 -13.81
CA THR A 126 0.80 24.48 -14.29
C THR A 126 1.63 24.07 -15.49
N SER A 127 0.99 23.92 -16.64
CA SER A 127 1.69 23.96 -17.94
C SER A 127 0.83 24.68 -18.96
N PRO A 128 1.37 25.72 -19.63
CA PRO A 128 0.68 26.38 -20.71
C PRO A 128 0.82 25.58 -22.00
N GLN A 129 -0.23 25.61 -22.77
CA GLN A 129 -0.32 25.31 -24.20
C GLN A 129 -0.47 23.87 -24.67
N TYR A 130 -1.67 23.66 -25.20
CA TYR A 130 -2.05 22.63 -26.16
C TYR A 130 -1.05 22.51 -27.31
N THR A 131 -0.38 21.37 -27.39
CA THR A 131 0.03 20.78 -28.65
C THR A 131 -0.40 19.32 -28.65
N GLN A 132 -1.21 18.98 -29.62
CA GLN A 132 -1.68 17.61 -29.86
C GLN A 132 -0.47 16.71 -30.07
N GLN A 133 -0.27 15.73 -29.19
CA GLN A 133 0.59 14.59 -29.42
C GLN A 133 -0.23 13.30 -29.24
N PRO A 134 0.08 12.22 -29.99
CA PRO A 134 -0.76 11.03 -30.08
C PRO A 134 -0.88 10.34 -28.74
N ALA A 135 -2.03 9.71 -28.51
CA ALA A 135 -2.42 8.99 -27.31
C ALA A 135 -1.30 8.10 -26.77
N GLN A 136 -0.64 8.56 -25.73
CA GLN A 136 0.15 7.70 -24.85
C GLN A 136 -0.81 7.02 -23.89
N SER A 137 -0.61 5.74 -23.68
CA SER A 137 -1.33 4.90 -22.72
C SER A 137 -1.50 5.61 -21.37
N PRO A 138 -2.66 5.51 -20.71
CA PRO A 138 -2.89 6.17 -19.44
C PRO A 138 -1.79 5.80 -18.46
N ALA A 139 -1.22 6.81 -17.78
CA ALA A 139 -0.31 6.58 -16.67
C ALA A 139 -1.00 5.64 -15.67
N PRO A 140 -0.30 4.64 -15.12
CA PRO A 140 -0.90 3.69 -14.19
C PRO A 140 -1.53 4.44 -13.02
N SER A 141 -2.78 4.08 -12.69
CA SER A 141 -3.50 4.66 -11.56
C SER A 141 -2.73 4.43 -10.26
N HIS A 142 -2.93 5.30 -9.29
CA HIS A 142 -2.29 5.22 -7.95
C HIS A 142 -2.47 3.84 -7.30
N ASP A 143 -3.56 3.14 -7.66
CA ASP A 143 -3.91 1.80 -7.19
C ASP A 143 -3.01 0.70 -7.75
N ASP A 144 -2.53 0.84 -9.00
CA ASP A 144 -1.65 -0.16 -9.63
C ASP A 144 -0.24 -0.20 -9.03
N ILE A 145 0.18 0.89 -8.41
CA ILE A 145 1.56 1.08 -7.94
C ILE A 145 1.79 0.40 -6.58
N ASP A 146 0.87 0.59 -5.63
CA ASP A 146 0.96 -0.03 -4.30
C ASP A 146 0.77 -1.56 -4.36
N GLN A 147 0.10 -2.05 -5.37
CA GLN A 147 -0.14 -3.48 -5.53
C GLN A 147 1.10 -4.25 -5.99
N ARG A 148 1.95 -3.65 -6.79
CA ARG A 148 3.23 -4.28 -7.15
C ARG A 148 4.13 -4.43 -5.94
N GLU A 149 4.14 -3.45 -5.07
CA GLU A 149 4.94 -3.48 -3.85
C GLU A 149 4.42 -4.50 -2.83
N ILE A 150 3.10 -4.54 -2.65
CA ILE A 150 2.46 -5.59 -1.86
C ILE A 150 2.79 -6.96 -2.45
N LEU A 151 2.67 -7.13 -3.76
CA LEU A 151 3.00 -8.38 -4.44
C LEU A 151 4.47 -8.75 -4.31
N GLU A 152 5.40 -7.78 -4.35
CA GLU A 152 6.83 -8.03 -4.09
C GLU A 152 7.08 -8.53 -2.66
N ALA A 153 6.41 -7.93 -1.67
CA ALA A 153 6.54 -8.34 -0.28
C ALA A 153 6.10 -9.81 -0.06
N TYR A 154 5.10 -10.27 -0.81
CA TYR A 154 4.66 -11.67 -0.78
C TYR A 154 5.47 -12.60 -1.70
N ALA A 155 5.92 -12.11 -2.86
CA ALA A 155 6.68 -12.89 -3.81
C ALA A 155 8.07 -13.28 -3.27
N LYS A 156 8.76 -12.37 -2.56
CA LYS A 156 10.10 -12.64 -2.01
C LYS A 156 10.13 -13.84 -1.05
N PRO A 157 9.26 -13.95 -0.04
CA PRO A 157 9.18 -15.15 0.81
C PRO A 157 8.82 -16.42 0.02
N ALA A 158 7.84 -16.33 -0.92
CA ALA A 158 7.44 -17.47 -1.74
C ALA A 158 8.60 -18.00 -2.59
N ILE A 159 9.38 -17.13 -3.22
CA ILE A 159 10.59 -17.49 -3.95
C ILE A 159 11.62 -18.15 -3.02
N GLY A 160 11.81 -17.61 -1.81
CA GLY A 160 12.73 -18.17 -0.82
C GLY A 160 12.36 -19.58 -0.37
N GLN A 161 11.08 -19.92 -0.34
CA GLN A 161 10.56 -21.22 0.09
C GLN A 161 10.47 -22.23 -1.06
N ALA A 162 10.47 -21.80 -2.31
CA ALA A 162 10.38 -22.68 -3.48
C ALA A 162 11.53 -23.71 -3.49
N ARG A 163 11.22 -24.98 -3.76
CA ARG A 163 12.16 -26.11 -3.75
C ARG A 163 12.33 -26.76 -5.11
N THR A 164 11.41 -26.50 -6.05
CA THR A 164 11.40 -27.10 -7.37
C THR A 164 11.32 -26.06 -8.50
N LYS A 165 11.64 -26.49 -9.71
CA LYS A 165 11.51 -25.67 -10.93
C LYS A 165 10.04 -25.31 -11.20
N GLU A 166 9.17 -26.24 -10.96
CA GLU A 166 7.71 -26.13 -11.18
C GLU A 166 7.12 -25.08 -10.22
N GLU A 167 7.57 -25.06 -8.95
CA GLU A 167 7.16 -24.05 -7.97
C GLU A 167 7.63 -22.66 -8.37
N LEU A 168 8.87 -22.52 -8.85
CA LEU A 168 9.37 -21.23 -9.34
C LEU A 168 8.61 -20.76 -10.59
N ALA A 169 8.25 -21.68 -11.49
CA ALA A 169 7.45 -21.37 -12.67
C ALA A 169 6.02 -20.95 -12.28
N ARG A 170 5.44 -21.61 -11.27
CA ARG A 170 4.12 -21.21 -10.73
C ARG A 170 4.20 -19.80 -10.15
N ILE A 171 5.17 -19.51 -9.28
CA ILE A 171 5.37 -18.17 -8.72
C ILE A 171 5.54 -17.12 -9.82
N TYR A 172 6.33 -17.41 -10.85
CA TYR A 172 6.49 -16.49 -11.99
C TYR A 172 5.16 -16.17 -12.68
N ASN A 173 4.28 -17.18 -12.84
CA ASN A 173 2.97 -17.01 -13.47
C ASN A 173 1.95 -16.35 -12.53
N ASP A 174 1.94 -16.72 -11.24
CA ASP A 174 1.02 -16.19 -10.24
C ASP A 174 1.26 -14.69 -10.00
N TYR A 175 2.52 -14.24 -10.11
CA TYR A 175 2.91 -12.85 -9.99
C TYR A 175 3.17 -12.18 -11.36
N ALA A 176 2.24 -12.36 -12.31
CA ALA A 176 2.39 -11.87 -13.69
C ALA A 176 2.68 -10.35 -13.79
N ILE A 177 2.19 -9.56 -12.86
CA ILE A 177 2.43 -8.11 -12.75
C ILE A 177 3.91 -7.80 -12.45
N LEU A 178 4.63 -8.71 -11.79
CA LEU A 178 6.05 -8.55 -11.45
C LEU A 178 7.01 -9.07 -12.53
N GLN A 179 6.53 -9.64 -13.62
CA GLN A 179 7.37 -10.21 -14.69
C GLN A 179 8.26 -9.16 -15.39
N THR A 180 7.97 -7.88 -15.23
CA THR A 180 8.82 -6.76 -15.71
C THR A 180 9.66 -6.13 -14.61
N ASN A 181 9.56 -6.62 -13.36
CA ASN A 181 10.29 -6.09 -12.22
C ASN A 181 11.68 -6.76 -12.12
N SER A 182 12.74 -5.94 -12.12
CA SER A 182 14.14 -6.41 -12.08
C SER A 182 14.48 -7.17 -10.80
N ASP A 183 13.95 -6.75 -9.66
CA ASP A 183 14.25 -7.35 -8.36
C ASP A 183 13.56 -8.72 -8.20
N PHE A 184 12.32 -8.83 -8.67
CA PHE A 184 11.59 -10.09 -8.74
C PHE A 184 12.29 -11.11 -9.63
N LEU A 185 12.69 -10.69 -10.84
CA LEU A 185 13.42 -11.57 -11.78
C LEU A 185 14.79 -11.97 -11.25
N SER A 186 15.49 -11.05 -10.59
CA SER A 186 16.76 -11.32 -9.94
C SER A 186 16.63 -12.32 -8.80
N ALA A 187 15.60 -12.19 -7.96
CA ALA A 187 15.30 -13.12 -6.88
C ALA A 187 14.99 -14.54 -7.40
N LEU A 188 14.17 -14.67 -8.43
CA LEU A 188 13.87 -15.94 -9.08
C LEU A 188 15.12 -16.60 -9.67
N THR A 189 15.96 -15.79 -10.33
CA THR A 189 17.22 -16.26 -10.93
C THR A 189 18.21 -16.74 -9.86
N ALA A 190 18.35 -15.98 -8.77
CA ALA A 190 19.19 -16.35 -7.63
C ALA A 190 18.71 -17.66 -7.00
N ARG A 191 17.39 -17.80 -6.77
CA ARG A 191 16.83 -19.03 -6.18
C ARG A 191 17.02 -20.23 -7.10
N ARG A 192 16.78 -20.06 -8.40
CA ARG A 192 17.02 -21.09 -9.41
C ARG A 192 18.47 -21.59 -9.39
N LYS A 193 19.43 -20.68 -9.29
CA LYS A 193 20.87 -21.00 -9.18
C LYS A 193 21.16 -21.78 -7.89
N THR A 194 20.58 -21.35 -6.77
CA THR A 194 20.73 -22.06 -5.47
C THR A 194 20.19 -23.50 -5.53
N LEU A 195 19.12 -23.74 -6.30
CA LEU A 195 18.53 -25.07 -6.49
C LEU A 195 19.27 -25.93 -7.55
N GLY A 196 20.33 -25.42 -8.18
CA GLY A 196 21.10 -26.14 -9.19
C GLY A 196 20.35 -26.39 -10.50
N ILE A 197 19.28 -25.64 -10.77
CA ILE A 197 18.44 -25.80 -11.97
C ILE A 197 19.12 -25.11 -13.16
N LYS A 198 19.66 -25.90 -14.11
CA LYS A 198 20.31 -25.39 -15.33
C LYS A 198 19.30 -24.71 -16.28
N ASN A 199 19.75 -23.71 -17.01
CA ASN A 199 18.98 -23.09 -18.10
C ASN A 199 18.84 -24.09 -19.26
N SER A 200 17.63 -24.20 -19.83
CA SER A 200 17.37 -25.08 -20.99
C SER A 200 18.04 -24.64 -22.30
N ASN A 201 18.80 -23.54 -22.28
CA ASN A 201 19.43 -22.91 -23.45
C ASN A 201 20.97 -23.01 -23.48
N GLU A 202 21.60 -23.78 -22.58
CA GLU A 202 22.99 -24.14 -22.73
C GLU A 202 23.13 -25.56 -23.29
N LYS A 203 23.09 -25.65 -24.61
CA LYS A 203 23.65 -26.75 -25.38
C LYS A 203 24.82 -26.22 -26.16
#